data_795e14ca47d50ce3a7a3c703c30e61d2
#
_entry.id   795e14ca47d50ce3a7a3c703c30e61d2
#
_cell.length_a   1.000
_cell.length_b   1.000
_cell.length_c   1.000
_cell.angle_alpha   90.00
_cell.angle_beta   90.00
_cell.angle_gamma   90.00
#
_symmetry.space_group_name_H-M   'P 1'
#
loop_
_entity.id
_entity.type
_entity.pdbx_description
1 polymer ?
#
loop_
_entity_poly.entity_id
_entity_poly.type
_entity_poly.pdbx_seq_one_letter_code
_entity_poly.pdbx_strand_id
1 'polypeptide(L)'
;LCDDVGTEARGIGGLAVLWSDADVFSAHTETGGNSLMVATLERALQASLAVEWERPEDLLAAVRGTAQTFARAATGRGVDLQPTFVLNTLVALDNAAWVLWSRRKGITDFAEWVPAPAAAALGHRQPRVALTPAVGYNMPDSKIIQLLEQGAGILKVKIGHPGGEAEMVAGDCRGLQRLE
;
A
#
# COMPACT_ATOMS: atom_id res chain seq x y z
N LEU A 1 8.92 -16.64 -2.63
CA LEU A 1 8.74 -17.75 -1.70
C LEU A 1 8.79 -19.08 -2.43
N CYS A 2 9.30 -20.09 -1.77
CA CYS A 2 9.28 -21.47 -2.22
C CYS A 2 8.93 -22.35 -1.02
N ASP A 3 8.06 -23.33 -1.22
CA ASP A 3 7.75 -24.31 -0.18
C ASP A 3 8.68 -25.53 -0.22
N ASP A 4 8.47 -26.46 0.72
CA ASP A 4 9.27 -27.68 0.90
C ASP A 4 9.08 -28.72 -0.23
N VAL A 5 8.03 -28.58 -1.03
CA VAL A 5 7.77 -29.43 -2.21
C VAL A 5 8.16 -28.78 -3.53
N GLY A 6 8.78 -27.59 -3.48
CA GLY A 6 9.29 -26.86 -4.64
C GLY A 6 8.26 -25.99 -5.37
N THR A 7 7.10 -25.71 -4.77
CA THR A 7 6.15 -24.74 -5.35
C THR A 7 6.68 -23.33 -5.13
N GLU A 8 6.88 -22.60 -6.20
CA GLU A 8 7.37 -21.22 -6.15
C GLU A 8 6.24 -20.20 -6.32
N ALA A 9 6.39 -19.05 -5.66
CA ALA A 9 5.52 -17.89 -5.85
C ALA A 9 6.32 -16.59 -5.78
N ARG A 10 5.90 -15.61 -6.56
CA ARG A 10 6.47 -14.26 -6.57
C ARG A 10 5.39 -13.27 -6.16
N GLY A 11 5.75 -12.34 -5.27
CA GLY A 11 4.93 -11.20 -4.89
C GLY A 11 5.60 -9.91 -5.33
N ILE A 12 4.80 -8.93 -5.70
CA ILE A 12 5.25 -7.59 -6.05
C ILE A 12 4.67 -6.62 -5.02
N GLY A 13 5.51 -5.72 -4.50
CA GLY A 13 5.12 -4.62 -3.64
C GLY A 13 5.84 -3.35 -4.07
N GLY A 14 5.16 -2.22 -4.01
CA GLY A 14 5.76 -0.90 -4.24
C GLY A 14 6.15 -0.28 -2.90
N LEU A 15 7.35 0.29 -2.82
CA LEU A 15 7.81 1.03 -1.65
C LEU A 15 7.60 2.53 -1.88
N ALA A 16 7.05 3.22 -0.88
CA ALA A 16 6.79 4.65 -0.94
C ALA A 16 6.97 5.24 0.46
N VAL A 17 8.21 5.53 0.86
CA VAL A 17 8.54 6.00 2.20
C VAL A 17 7.78 7.27 2.58
N LEU A 18 7.62 8.23 1.67
CA LEU A 18 6.88 9.47 1.92
C LEU A 18 5.45 9.22 2.41
N TRP A 19 4.76 8.24 1.81
CA TRP A 19 3.38 7.89 2.17
C TRP A 19 3.30 6.90 3.33
N SER A 20 4.43 6.29 3.68
CA SER A 20 4.53 5.30 4.76
C SER A 20 4.92 5.94 6.09
N ASP A 21 5.89 6.88 6.04
CA ASP A 21 6.35 7.66 7.19
C ASP A 21 7.08 8.92 6.68
N ALA A 22 6.41 10.08 6.77
CA ALA A 22 6.92 11.34 6.28
C ALA A 22 8.17 11.82 7.06
N ASP A 23 8.30 11.45 8.32
CA ASP A 23 9.46 11.82 9.13
C ASP A 23 10.70 11.02 8.74
N VAL A 24 10.53 9.72 8.43
CA VAL A 24 11.61 8.90 7.86
C VAL A 24 12.02 9.46 6.49
N PHE A 25 11.06 9.86 5.65
CA PHE A 25 11.37 10.51 4.38
C PHE A 25 12.17 11.80 4.57
N SER A 26 11.78 12.66 5.51
CA SER A 26 12.45 13.93 5.79
C SER A 26 13.87 13.73 6.32
N ALA A 27 14.08 12.69 7.15
CA ALA A 27 15.38 12.40 7.74
C ALA A 27 16.36 11.67 6.77
N HIS A 28 15.84 10.84 5.87
CA HIS A 28 16.65 9.92 5.05
C HIS A 28 16.50 10.11 3.53
N THR A 29 15.69 11.04 3.08
CA THR A 29 15.27 11.22 1.68
C THR A 29 14.46 10.01 1.16
N GLU A 30 13.96 10.08 -0.08
CA GLU A 30 13.23 8.97 -0.68
C GLU A 30 14.11 7.73 -0.86
N THR A 31 15.31 7.90 -1.39
CA THR A 31 16.24 6.77 -1.64
C THR A 31 16.67 6.12 -0.34
N GLY A 32 17.06 6.89 0.66
CA GLY A 32 17.48 6.37 1.96
C GLY A 32 16.36 5.67 2.68
N GLY A 33 15.19 6.29 2.76
CA GLY A 33 14.01 5.69 3.40
C GLY A 33 13.53 4.42 2.72
N ASN A 34 13.46 4.39 1.37
CA ASN A 34 13.13 3.17 0.63
C ASN A 34 14.18 2.07 0.82
N SER A 35 15.48 2.42 0.95
CA SER A 35 16.52 1.42 1.26
C SER A 35 16.34 0.80 2.66
N LEU A 36 15.92 1.58 3.66
CA LEU A 36 15.56 1.08 4.99
C LEU A 36 14.32 0.15 4.93
N MET A 37 13.35 0.45 4.05
CA MET A 37 12.21 -0.44 3.81
C MET A 37 12.68 -1.77 3.18
N VAL A 38 13.58 -1.74 2.19
CA VAL A 38 14.16 -2.98 1.60
C VAL A 38 14.86 -3.81 2.66
N ALA A 39 15.71 -3.21 3.50
CA ALA A 39 16.40 -3.92 4.58
C ALA A 39 15.42 -4.52 5.60
N THR A 40 14.30 -3.82 5.87
CA THR A 40 13.22 -4.31 6.73
C THR A 40 12.52 -5.52 6.11
N LEU A 41 12.25 -5.48 4.79
CA LEU A 41 11.68 -6.62 4.06
C LEU A 41 12.63 -7.82 4.10
N GLU A 42 13.91 -7.61 3.86
CA GLU A 42 14.92 -8.68 3.92
C GLU A 42 14.93 -9.34 5.30
N ARG A 43 14.86 -8.55 6.37
CA ARG A 43 14.76 -9.07 7.74
C ARG A 43 13.50 -9.92 7.96
N ALA A 44 12.36 -9.47 7.42
CA ALA A 44 11.12 -10.24 7.48
C ALA A 44 11.21 -11.55 6.68
N LEU A 45 11.83 -11.52 5.50
CA LEU A 45 12.07 -12.72 4.69
C LEU A 45 12.95 -13.73 5.42
N GLN A 46 14.02 -13.28 6.09
CA GLN A 46 14.85 -14.16 6.91
C GLN A 46 14.04 -14.79 8.06
N ALA A 47 13.21 -14.00 8.72
CA ALA A 47 12.34 -14.50 9.79
C ALA A 47 11.30 -15.50 9.28
N SER A 48 10.82 -15.35 8.06
CA SER A 48 9.80 -16.23 7.47
C SER A 48 10.29 -17.65 7.21
N LEU A 49 11.59 -17.87 7.10
CA LEU A 49 12.18 -19.20 6.85
C LEU A 49 11.95 -20.20 8.01
N ALA A 50 11.68 -19.72 9.21
CA ALA A 50 11.44 -20.54 10.38
C ALA A 50 9.95 -20.62 10.76
N VAL A 51 9.05 -20.09 9.91
CA VAL A 51 7.61 -20.02 10.20
C VAL A 51 6.87 -21.09 9.42
N GLU A 52 6.21 -21.98 10.13
CA GLU A 52 5.17 -22.83 9.57
C GLU A 52 3.84 -22.08 9.57
N TRP A 53 3.12 -22.12 8.46
CA TRP A 53 1.87 -21.38 8.30
C TRP A 53 0.88 -22.12 7.39
N GLU A 54 -0.40 -22.02 7.73
CA GLU A 54 -1.48 -22.58 6.92
C GLU A 54 -2.16 -21.55 6.03
N ARG A 55 -2.27 -20.31 6.53
CA ARG A 55 -2.84 -19.18 5.80
C ARG A 55 -1.84 -18.02 5.72
N PRO A 56 -1.89 -17.23 4.65
CA PRO A 56 -0.97 -16.09 4.46
C PRO A 56 -0.96 -15.12 5.65
N GLU A 57 -2.13 -14.91 6.29
CA GLU A 57 -2.26 -14.03 7.45
C GLU A 57 -1.42 -14.49 8.64
N ASP A 58 -1.26 -15.81 8.81
CA ASP A 58 -0.46 -16.39 9.91
C ASP A 58 1.02 -16.05 9.73
N LEU A 59 1.51 -16.15 8.49
CA LEU A 59 2.89 -15.78 8.15
C LEU A 59 3.14 -14.30 8.45
N LEU A 60 2.25 -13.41 8.02
CA LEU A 60 2.39 -11.98 8.28
C LEU A 60 2.34 -11.65 9.77
N ALA A 61 1.44 -12.27 10.51
CA ALA A 61 1.35 -12.09 11.96
C ALA A 61 2.67 -12.50 12.65
N ALA A 62 3.27 -13.61 12.22
CA ALA A 62 4.51 -14.12 12.79
C ALA A 62 5.73 -13.21 12.53
N VAL A 63 5.88 -12.68 11.30
CA VAL A 63 7.06 -11.89 10.94
C VAL A 63 6.95 -10.40 11.28
N ARG A 64 5.73 -9.88 11.46
CA ARG A 64 5.48 -8.46 11.68
C ARG A 64 6.24 -7.89 12.87
N GLY A 65 6.27 -8.59 14.00
CA GLY A 65 6.96 -8.16 15.22
C GLY A 65 8.46 -7.99 15.00
N THR A 66 9.09 -8.95 14.31
CA THR A 66 10.51 -8.91 13.96
C THR A 66 10.81 -7.75 13.01
N ALA A 67 10.00 -7.58 11.95
CA ALA A 67 10.14 -6.48 11.00
C ALA A 67 9.98 -5.12 11.70
N GLN A 68 9.01 -4.97 12.60
CA GLN A 68 8.76 -3.73 13.34
C GLN A 68 9.93 -3.38 14.28
N THR A 69 10.45 -4.36 15.02
CA THR A 69 11.58 -4.17 15.91
C THR A 69 12.82 -3.72 15.12
N PHE A 70 13.10 -4.37 14.00
CA PHE A 70 14.21 -3.99 13.13
C PHE A 70 14.01 -2.58 12.54
N ALA A 71 12.84 -2.30 11.98
CA ALA A 71 12.55 -1.01 11.35
C ALA A 71 12.68 0.15 12.34
N ARG A 72 12.20 -0.01 13.58
CA ARG A 72 12.33 0.99 14.65
C ARG A 72 13.79 1.31 14.98
N ALA A 73 14.62 0.28 15.05
CA ALA A 73 16.05 0.43 15.29
C ALA A 73 16.77 1.05 14.08
N ALA A 74 16.49 0.57 12.87
CA ALA A 74 17.17 1.00 11.65
C ALA A 74 16.83 2.45 11.25
N THR A 75 15.59 2.90 11.51
CA THR A 75 15.17 4.28 11.22
C THR A 75 15.50 5.26 12.34
N GLY A 76 15.88 4.78 13.53
CA GLY A 76 16.06 5.61 14.73
C GLY A 76 14.76 6.20 15.30
N ARG A 77 13.57 5.83 14.76
CA ARG A 77 12.27 6.41 15.17
C ARG A 77 11.67 5.77 16.43
N GLY A 78 12.14 4.57 16.81
CA GLY A 78 11.63 3.89 18.00
C GLY A 78 10.11 3.68 17.93
N VAL A 79 9.40 4.09 18.97
CA VAL A 79 7.93 3.93 19.05
C VAL A 79 7.16 4.86 18.12
N ASP A 80 7.78 5.96 17.67
CA ASP A 80 7.15 6.96 16.80
C ASP A 80 7.10 6.54 15.32
N LEU A 81 7.75 5.41 14.97
CA LEU A 81 7.67 4.87 13.61
C LEU A 81 6.22 4.50 13.26
N GLN A 82 5.73 5.07 12.16
CA GLN A 82 4.37 4.81 11.70
C GLN A 82 4.18 3.33 11.34
N PRO A 83 3.09 2.68 11.76
CA PRO A 83 2.80 1.28 11.40
C PRO A 83 2.77 1.03 9.90
N THR A 84 2.38 2.04 9.12
CA THR A 84 2.33 2.00 7.65
C THR A 84 3.70 1.78 7.02
N PHE A 85 4.79 2.21 7.65
CA PHE A 85 6.16 1.93 7.18
C PHE A 85 6.40 0.42 7.08
N VAL A 86 6.09 -0.32 8.13
CA VAL A 86 6.28 -1.77 8.19
C VAL A 86 5.25 -2.49 7.31
N LEU A 87 3.98 -2.09 7.36
CA LEU A 87 2.92 -2.73 6.58
C LEU A 87 3.16 -2.60 5.07
N ASN A 88 3.54 -1.42 4.57
CA ASN A 88 3.88 -1.23 3.17
C ASN A 88 5.11 -2.06 2.77
N THR A 89 6.09 -2.13 3.64
CA THR A 89 7.29 -2.98 3.42
C THR A 89 6.92 -4.45 3.22
N LEU A 90 5.95 -4.97 3.96
CA LEU A 90 5.57 -6.38 3.92
C LEU A 90 4.68 -6.76 2.73
N VAL A 91 4.17 -5.81 1.95
CA VAL A 91 3.23 -6.08 0.82
C VAL A 91 3.77 -7.11 -0.17
N ALA A 92 5.06 -7.05 -0.51
CA ALA A 92 5.64 -8.03 -1.45
C ALA A 92 5.65 -9.45 -0.88
N LEU A 93 5.93 -9.60 0.41
CA LEU A 93 5.89 -10.89 1.11
C LEU A 93 4.45 -11.39 1.22
N ASP A 94 3.51 -10.52 1.58
CA ASP A 94 2.09 -10.85 1.65
C ASP A 94 1.56 -11.36 0.31
N ASN A 95 1.79 -10.61 -0.76
CA ASN A 95 1.39 -11.02 -2.10
C ASN A 95 2.00 -12.37 -2.51
N ALA A 96 3.28 -12.60 -2.20
CA ALA A 96 3.92 -13.89 -2.47
C ALA A 96 3.30 -15.04 -1.67
N ALA A 97 2.95 -14.80 -0.40
CA ALA A 97 2.29 -15.79 0.45
C ALA A 97 0.90 -16.16 -0.09
N TRP A 98 0.08 -15.19 -0.48
CA TRP A 98 -1.23 -15.44 -1.11
C TRP A 98 -1.13 -16.23 -2.41
N VAL A 99 -0.16 -15.89 -3.27
CA VAL A 99 0.06 -16.65 -4.52
C VAL A 99 0.54 -18.07 -4.23
N LEU A 100 1.45 -18.26 -3.27
CA LEU A 100 1.93 -19.58 -2.89
C LEU A 100 0.80 -20.44 -2.33
N TRP A 101 0.02 -19.88 -1.42
CA TRP A 101 -1.13 -20.55 -0.81
C TRP A 101 -2.16 -20.97 -1.83
N SER A 102 -2.54 -20.09 -2.76
CA SER A 102 -3.50 -20.43 -3.81
C SER A 102 -3.02 -21.55 -4.72
N ARG A 103 -1.72 -21.54 -5.08
CA ARG A 103 -1.11 -22.62 -5.89
C ARG A 103 -1.14 -23.96 -5.16
N ARG A 104 -0.79 -23.97 -3.87
CA ARG A 104 -0.84 -25.19 -3.03
C ARG A 104 -2.26 -25.75 -2.88
N LYS A 105 -3.26 -24.88 -2.84
CA LYS A 105 -4.67 -25.28 -2.70
C LYS A 105 -5.38 -25.51 -4.04
N GLY A 106 -4.73 -25.23 -5.18
CA GLY A 106 -5.36 -25.30 -6.49
C GLY A 106 -6.47 -24.28 -6.71
N ILE A 107 -6.43 -23.16 -5.96
CA ILE A 107 -7.44 -22.10 -6.03
C ILE A 107 -7.16 -21.23 -7.25
N THR A 108 -8.15 -21.06 -8.11
CA THR A 108 -8.08 -20.22 -9.31
C THR A 108 -9.07 -19.07 -9.30
N ASP A 109 -10.13 -19.14 -8.49
CA ASP A 109 -11.10 -18.05 -8.33
C ASP A 109 -10.67 -17.14 -7.15
N PHE A 110 -10.51 -15.85 -7.44
CA PHE A 110 -10.19 -14.85 -6.42
C PHE A 110 -11.22 -14.82 -5.28
N ALA A 111 -12.48 -15.15 -5.53
CA ALA A 111 -13.50 -15.19 -4.48
C ALA A 111 -13.19 -16.23 -3.38
N GLU A 112 -12.43 -17.26 -3.69
CA GLU A 112 -12.02 -18.29 -2.72
C GLU A 112 -10.85 -17.84 -1.83
N TRP A 113 -10.16 -16.74 -2.20
CA TRP A 113 -9.09 -16.16 -1.38
C TRP A 113 -9.63 -15.44 -0.14
N VAL A 114 -10.88 -15.01 -0.22
CA VAL A 114 -11.45 -14.12 0.78
C VAL A 114 -11.66 -14.85 2.10
N PRO A 115 -11.16 -14.30 3.21
CA PRO A 115 -11.43 -14.84 4.54
C PRO A 115 -12.94 -14.89 4.82
N ALA A 116 -13.40 -15.95 5.49
CA ALA A 116 -14.81 -16.19 5.77
C ALA A 116 -15.57 -14.96 6.35
N PRO A 117 -14.99 -14.15 7.26
CA PRO A 117 -15.65 -12.95 7.76
C PRO A 117 -15.93 -11.88 6.69
N ALA A 118 -15.13 -11.82 5.64
CA ALA A 118 -15.27 -10.87 4.55
C ALA A 118 -16.07 -11.42 3.35
N ALA A 119 -16.31 -12.74 3.30
CA ALA A 119 -16.99 -13.40 2.18
C ALA A 119 -18.41 -12.84 1.95
N ALA A 120 -19.15 -12.52 3.03
CA ALA A 120 -20.49 -11.95 2.94
C ALA A 120 -20.49 -10.59 2.20
N ALA A 121 -19.47 -9.75 2.41
CA ALA A 121 -19.34 -8.47 1.73
C ALA A 121 -19.09 -8.63 0.22
N LEU A 122 -18.40 -9.67 -0.21
CA LEU A 122 -18.15 -9.98 -1.61
C LEU A 122 -19.36 -10.64 -2.34
N GLY A 123 -20.39 -11.02 -1.60
CA GLY A 123 -21.66 -11.48 -2.19
C GLY A 123 -22.37 -10.39 -2.98
N HIS A 124 -22.10 -9.12 -2.68
CA HIS A 124 -22.62 -7.96 -3.40
C HIS A 124 -21.67 -7.55 -4.53
N ARG A 125 -21.79 -8.18 -5.67
CA ARG A 125 -21.01 -7.81 -6.85
C ARG A 125 -21.74 -6.74 -7.66
N GLN A 126 -21.13 -5.58 -7.79
CA GLN A 126 -21.60 -4.55 -8.70
C GLN A 126 -21.08 -4.84 -10.11
N PRO A 127 -21.95 -4.92 -11.15
CA PRO A 127 -21.52 -5.18 -12.52
C PRO A 127 -20.71 -4.02 -13.11
N ARG A 128 -20.80 -2.84 -12.49
CA ARG A 128 -20.08 -1.63 -12.86
C ARG A 128 -19.61 -0.91 -11.61
N VAL A 129 -18.38 -0.37 -11.65
CA VAL A 129 -17.83 0.52 -10.62
C VAL A 129 -17.57 1.88 -11.21
N ALA A 130 -17.86 2.94 -10.45
CA ALA A 130 -17.51 4.28 -10.86
C ALA A 130 -16.00 4.48 -10.79
N LEU A 131 -15.41 5.01 -11.86
CA LEU A 131 -14.03 5.48 -11.84
C LEU A 131 -14.00 6.86 -11.22
N THR A 132 -13.04 7.10 -10.34
CA THR A 132 -12.81 8.39 -9.67
C THR A 132 -11.46 8.92 -10.11
N PRO A 133 -11.35 9.64 -11.22
CA PRO A 133 -10.10 10.21 -11.69
C PRO A 133 -9.52 11.19 -10.67
N ALA A 134 -8.20 11.17 -10.50
CA ALA A 134 -7.50 12.11 -9.64
C ALA A 134 -7.15 13.38 -10.40
N VAL A 135 -7.57 14.52 -9.87
CA VAL A 135 -7.23 15.85 -10.34
C VAL A 135 -6.12 16.41 -9.48
N GLY A 136 -4.94 16.62 -10.06
CA GLY A 136 -3.79 17.22 -9.38
C GLY A 136 -3.75 18.74 -9.57
N TYR A 137 -2.87 19.41 -8.82
CA TYR A 137 -2.74 20.88 -8.82
C TYR A 137 -2.47 21.49 -10.21
N ASN A 138 -1.68 20.79 -11.02
CA ASN A 138 -1.23 21.28 -12.34
C ASN A 138 -2.05 20.70 -13.50
N MET A 139 -3.20 20.06 -13.20
CA MET A 139 -4.04 19.53 -14.27
C MET A 139 -4.76 20.69 -14.98
N PRO A 140 -4.61 20.85 -16.29
CA PRO A 140 -5.29 21.92 -17.02
C PRO A 140 -6.79 21.67 -17.11
N ASP A 141 -7.59 22.73 -17.12
CA ASP A 141 -9.06 22.66 -17.15
C ASP A 141 -9.59 21.86 -18.34
N SER A 142 -8.94 21.95 -19.49
CA SER A 142 -9.29 21.15 -20.67
C SER A 142 -9.25 19.63 -20.42
N LYS A 143 -8.32 19.19 -19.57
CA LYS A 143 -8.24 17.78 -19.16
C LYS A 143 -9.34 17.40 -18.19
N ILE A 144 -9.70 18.30 -17.28
CA ILE A 144 -10.79 18.09 -16.32
C ILE A 144 -12.11 18.00 -17.08
N ILE A 145 -12.37 18.92 -18.01
CA ILE A 145 -13.53 18.92 -18.89
C ILE A 145 -13.60 17.61 -19.68
N GLN A 146 -12.48 17.17 -20.27
CA GLN A 146 -12.42 15.90 -20.99
C GLN A 146 -12.82 14.70 -20.10
N LEU A 147 -12.41 14.67 -18.83
CA LEU A 147 -12.79 13.60 -17.89
C LEU A 147 -14.30 13.62 -17.63
N LEU A 148 -14.90 14.80 -17.46
CA LEU A 148 -16.35 14.96 -17.27
C LEU A 148 -17.13 14.52 -18.52
N GLU A 149 -16.68 14.93 -19.72
CA GLU A 149 -17.27 14.51 -21.00
C GLU A 149 -17.18 13.00 -21.24
N GLN A 150 -16.13 12.34 -20.70
CA GLN A 150 -16.00 10.89 -20.71
C GLN A 150 -16.89 10.18 -19.67
N GLY A 151 -17.69 10.93 -18.90
CA GLY A 151 -18.65 10.39 -17.95
C GLY A 151 -18.13 10.23 -16.52
N ALA A 152 -17.02 10.89 -16.15
CA ALA A 152 -16.58 10.92 -14.76
C ALA A 152 -17.55 11.74 -13.91
N GLY A 153 -18.44 11.07 -13.18
CA GLY A 153 -19.41 11.72 -12.28
C GLY A 153 -18.83 12.09 -10.91
N ILE A 154 -17.63 11.63 -10.59
CA ILE A 154 -16.94 11.88 -9.31
C ILE A 154 -15.47 12.17 -9.62
N LEU A 155 -14.93 13.26 -9.08
CA LEU A 155 -13.52 13.60 -9.18
C LEU A 155 -12.84 13.55 -7.81
N LYS A 156 -11.63 12.99 -7.73
CA LYS A 156 -10.78 13.03 -6.55
C LYS A 156 -9.81 14.21 -6.68
N VAL A 157 -10.14 15.32 -6.05
CA VAL A 157 -9.29 16.51 -6.08
C VAL A 157 -8.18 16.38 -5.03
N LYS A 158 -6.93 16.57 -5.46
CA LYS A 158 -5.77 16.65 -4.56
C LYS A 158 -5.76 18.02 -3.89
N ILE A 159 -5.65 18.03 -2.56
CA ILE A 159 -5.45 19.22 -1.72
C ILE A 159 -4.06 19.16 -1.08
N GLY A 160 -3.56 20.30 -0.54
CA GLY A 160 -2.22 20.47 0.03
C GLY A 160 -1.33 21.29 -0.88
N HIS A 161 -1.81 22.47 -1.32
CA HIS A 161 -1.04 23.40 -2.14
C HIS A 161 0.31 23.74 -1.46
N PRO A 162 1.43 23.83 -2.22
CA PRO A 162 2.73 24.19 -1.65
C PRO A 162 2.71 25.53 -0.94
N GLY A 163 3.38 25.63 0.22
CA GLY A 163 3.50 26.85 0.99
C GLY A 163 3.30 26.64 2.49
N GLY A 164 3.25 27.70 3.27
CA GLY A 164 2.84 27.67 4.67
C GLY A 164 1.34 27.37 4.81
N GLU A 165 0.88 27.07 6.04
CA GLU A 165 -0.51 26.66 6.29
C GLU A 165 -1.56 27.58 5.68
N ALA A 166 -1.42 28.89 5.87
CA ALA A 166 -2.36 29.88 5.31
C ALA A 166 -2.34 29.92 3.77
N GLU A 167 -1.16 29.79 3.17
CA GLU A 167 -0.98 29.76 1.71
C GLU A 167 -1.55 28.46 1.10
N MET A 168 -1.35 27.34 1.78
CA MET A 168 -1.89 26.05 1.40
C MET A 168 -3.41 26.08 1.40
N VAL A 169 -4.04 26.56 2.48
CA VAL A 169 -5.51 26.67 2.58
C VAL A 169 -6.06 27.61 1.48
N ALA A 170 -5.45 28.79 1.32
CA ALA A 170 -5.89 29.74 0.29
C ALA A 170 -5.71 29.17 -1.14
N GLY A 171 -4.63 28.42 -1.39
CA GLY A 171 -4.37 27.75 -2.66
C GLY A 171 -5.40 26.67 -2.96
N ASP A 172 -5.71 25.85 -1.97
CA ASP A 172 -6.70 24.77 -2.11
C ASP A 172 -8.11 25.32 -2.31
N CYS A 173 -8.51 26.37 -1.59
CA CYS A 173 -9.79 27.06 -1.80
C CYS A 173 -9.91 27.58 -3.23
N ARG A 174 -8.89 28.28 -3.76
CA ARG A 174 -8.89 28.74 -5.16
C ARG A 174 -8.96 27.58 -6.15
N GLY A 175 -8.26 26.48 -5.87
CA GLY A 175 -8.30 25.27 -6.69
C GLY A 175 -9.69 24.65 -6.76
N LEU A 176 -10.42 24.59 -5.65
CA LEU A 176 -11.79 24.07 -5.60
C LEU A 176 -12.79 25.02 -6.29
N GLN A 177 -12.69 26.33 -6.05
CA GLN A 177 -13.56 27.33 -6.70
C GLN A 177 -13.44 27.32 -8.23
N ARG A 178 -12.28 26.95 -8.76
CA ARG A 178 -12.09 26.79 -10.22
C ARG A 178 -12.90 25.64 -10.82
N LEU A 179 -13.31 24.68 -9.99
CA LEU A 179 -14.04 23.49 -10.43
C LEU A 179 -15.55 23.64 -10.35
N GLU A 180 -16.07 24.74 -9.78
CA GLU A 180 -17.47 25.10 -9.76
C GLU A 180 -17.88 25.75 -11.09
#